data_d9f9764d3868e2bd3e4a1a46f9354c58
#
_entry.id   d9f9764d3868e2bd3e4a1a46f9354c58
#
_cell.length_a   1.000
_cell.length_b   1.000
_cell.length_c   1.000
_cell.angle_alpha   90.00
_cell.angle_beta   90.00
_cell.angle_gamma   90.00
#
_symmetry.space_group_name_H-M   'P 1'
#
loop_
_entity.id
_entity.type
_entity.pdbx_description
1 polymer ?
#
loop_
_entity_poly.entity_id
_entity_poly.type
_entity_poly.pdbx_seq_one_letter_code
_entity_poly.pdbx_strand_id
1 'polypeptide(L)'
;LKLMTLHLKENGVSEEQILEMNFESYAFKDMNSDDFYKYVKARIIEGKRMYLFFDEVQRVPNWEDAINSFRVDFNCDIYVTGSNAYMLSSEYATYLSGRCVEIKMLPLSFSEFLTFYDFEIKETKSALGGTRKQAFDSNGEHYEIREVFDAYVRFGGMPGIADVGLDQEKALILLEGIYSTVIMRDILERENLRGQKRITDPILLKKIITFLADNIGSSISVSSIGNTLVNEGLLEDSKRKGTPSTHTVQSYVDALLEAYFFYDIKRFDIKGKEFLRTLGKYYIVDIGLRNYLLGFRDRDSGHVLENIVYFELLRRGFDVSIGKIDNAEVDFIATKVDEKQYIQVTESMENEDVRKRELFPLQKIGDNYEKII
;
A
#
# COMPACT_ATOMS: atom_id res chain seq x y z
N LEU A 1 -7.23 5.51 -14.54
CA LEU A 1 -7.62 6.56 -15.50
C LEU A 1 -8.61 6.04 -16.55
N LYS A 2 -8.33 4.95 -17.28
CA LYS A 2 -9.18 4.41 -18.37
C LYS A 2 -10.65 4.19 -17.97
N LEU A 3 -10.94 3.66 -16.79
CA LEU A 3 -12.31 3.47 -16.31
C LEU A 3 -13.03 4.81 -16.11
N MET A 4 -12.32 5.84 -15.66
CA MET A 4 -12.88 7.18 -15.50
C MET A 4 -13.20 7.82 -16.85
N THR A 5 -12.33 7.67 -17.86
CA THR A 5 -12.59 8.18 -19.19
C THR A 5 -13.77 7.46 -19.85
N LEU A 6 -13.91 6.17 -19.66
CA LEU A 6 -15.09 5.41 -20.10
C LEU A 6 -16.37 5.94 -19.43
N HIS A 7 -16.35 6.10 -18.11
CA HIS A 7 -17.49 6.64 -17.36
C HIS A 7 -17.90 8.04 -17.84
N LEU A 8 -16.94 8.93 -18.12
CA LEU A 8 -17.24 10.26 -18.67
C LEU A 8 -17.90 10.17 -20.04
N LYS A 9 -17.42 9.31 -20.94
CA LYS A 9 -18.00 9.07 -22.26
C LYS A 9 -19.44 8.53 -22.17
N GLU A 10 -19.69 7.57 -21.27
CA GLU A 10 -21.03 7.03 -20.99
C GLU A 10 -21.98 8.10 -20.45
N ASN A 11 -21.48 9.12 -19.76
CA ASN A 11 -22.26 10.25 -19.26
C ASN A 11 -22.32 11.44 -20.26
N GLY A 12 -21.98 11.21 -21.52
CA GLY A 12 -22.20 12.18 -22.62
C GLY A 12 -21.07 13.20 -22.81
N VAL A 13 -19.91 13.02 -22.20
CA VAL A 13 -18.72 13.83 -22.47
C VAL A 13 -18.15 13.44 -23.84
N SER A 14 -17.97 14.41 -24.73
CA SER A 14 -17.40 14.15 -26.06
C SER A 14 -15.91 13.81 -25.95
N GLU A 15 -15.41 12.96 -26.85
CA GLU A 15 -14.00 12.53 -26.85
C GLU A 15 -13.03 13.72 -26.98
N GLU A 16 -13.43 14.76 -27.72
CA GLU A 16 -12.62 15.97 -27.85
C GLU A 16 -12.41 16.76 -26.55
N GLN A 17 -13.29 16.55 -25.53
CA GLN A 17 -13.18 17.19 -24.22
C GLN A 17 -12.25 16.41 -23.29
N ILE A 18 -11.78 15.23 -23.68
CA ILE A 18 -10.93 14.35 -22.88
C ILE A 18 -9.52 14.40 -23.47
N LEU A 19 -8.56 14.86 -22.68
CA LEU A 19 -7.15 14.86 -23.04
C LEU A 19 -6.38 13.91 -22.12
N GLU A 20 -5.82 12.86 -22.72
CA GLU A 20 -5.00 11.87 -22.02
C GLU A 20 -3.54 12.00 -22.43
N MET A 21 -2.64 12.06 -21.44
CA MET A 21 -1.19 12.06 -21.63
C MET A 21 -0.54 11.07 -20.67
N ASN A 22 0.20 10.13 -21.20
CA ASN A 22 1.05 9.23 -20.41
C ASN A 22 2.52 9.62 -20.63
N PHE A 23 3.16 10.13 -19.58
CA PHE A 23 4.54 10.62 -19.63
C PHE A 23 5.60 9.52 -19.64
N GLU A 24 5.19 8.24 -19.65
CA GLU A 24 6.08 7.13 -19.98
C GLU A 24 6.29 6.99 -21.49
N SER A 25 5.39 7.56 -22.28
CA SER A 25 5.49 7.51 -23.74
C SER A 25 6.68 8.32 -24.23
N TYR A 26 7.42 7.76 -25.18
CA TYR A 26 8.52 8.44 -25.85
C TYR A 26 8.11 9.77 -26.50
N ALA A 27 6.82 9.90 -26.87
CA ALA A 27 6.25 11.13 -27.44
C ALA A 27 6.39 12.36 -26.51
N PHE A 28 6.50 12.13 -25.21
CA PHE A 28 6.62 13.16 -24.18
C PHE A 28 7.99 13.16 -23.49
N LYS A 29 8.95 12.38 -24.01
CA LYS A 29 10.31 12.37 -23.52
C LYS A 29 10.89 13.79 -23.59
N ASP A 30 11.58 14.19 -22.54
CA ASP A 30 12.21 15.52 -22.41
C ASP A 30 11.22 16.71 -22.37
N MET A 31 9.91 16.46 -22.17
CA MET A 31 8.91 17.52 -21.97
C MET A 31 9.19 18.29 -20.68
N ASN A 32 9.26 19.62 -20.76
CA ASN A 32 9.32 20.50 -19.60
C ASN A 32 7.95 21.14 -19.31
N SER A 33 7.82 21.87 -18.19
CA SER A 33 6.54 22.48 -17.78
C SER A 33 5.98 23.49 -18.79
N ASP A 34 6.83 24.26 -19.47
CA ASP A 34 6.42 25.24 -20.48
C ASP A 34 5.83 24.54 -21.73
N ASP A 35 6.48 23.49 -22.20
CA ASP A 35 6.01 22.71 -23.34
C ASP A 35 4.74 21.95 -22.99
N PHE A 36 4.65 21.44 -21.76
CA PHE A 36 3.43 20.82 -21.24
C PHE A 36 2.26 21.81 -21.23
N TYR A 37 2.47 23.02 -20.72
CA TYR A 37 1.46 24.05 -20.72
C TYR A 37 0.99 24.40 -22.15
N LYS A 38 1.94 24.64 -23.08
CA LYS A 38 1.62 24.96 -24.48
C LYS A 38 0.86 23.82 -25.19
N TYR A 39 1.26 22.58 -24.93
CA TYR A 39 0.63 21.39 -25.51
C TYR A 39 -0.84 21.27 -25.10
N VAL A 40 -1.13 21.44 -23.81
CA VAL A 40 -2.51 21.40 -23.28
C VAL A 40 -3.31 22.59 -23.79
N LYS A 41 -2.77 23.82 -23.70
CA LYS A 41 -3.42 25.03 -24.15
C LYS A 41 -3.89 24.96 -25.62
N ALA A 42 -3.07 24.38 -26.49
CA ALA A 42 -3.39 24.22 -27.90
C ALA A 42 -4.59 23.24 -28.16
N ARG A 43 -5.02 22.49 -27.16
CA ARG A 43 -6.11 21.49 -27.25
C ARG A 43 -7.33 21.85 -26.42
N ILE A 44 -7.30 22.96 -25.72
CA ILE A 44 -8.46 23.47 -24.98
C ILE A 44 -9.55 23.92 -25.97
N ILE A 45 -10.77 23.49 -25.73
CA ILE A 45 -11.93 23.91 -26.48
C ILE A 45 -12.63 25.05 -25.72
N GLU A 46 -12.65 26.22 -26.34
CA GLU A 46 -13.26 27.40 -25.73
C GLU A 46 -14.75 27.18 -25.45
N GLY A 47 -15.19 27.55 -24.25
CA GLY A 47 -16.59 27.41 -23.84
C GLY A 47 -16.99 26.00 -23.40
N LYS A 48 -16.14 24.99 -23.51
CA LYS A 48 -16.39 23.64 -23.01
C LYS A 48 -15.59 23.35 -21.76
N ARG A 49 -16.10 22.46 -20.90
CA ARG A 49 -15.31 21.88 -19.80
C ARG A 49 -14.41 20.78 -20.32
N MET A 50 -13.13 20.83 -20.00
CA MET A 50 -12.13 19.83 -20.38
C MET A 50 -11.88 18.85 -19.24
N TYR A 51 -11.51 17.63 -19.56
CA TYR A 51 -11.11 16.58 -18.62
C TYR A 51 -9.69 16.15 -18.97
N LEU A 52 -8.76 16.51 -18.10
CA LEU A 52 -7.31 16.34 -18.34
C LEU A 52 -6.78 15.19 -17.51
N PHE A 53 -6.24 14.18 -18.17
CA PHE A 53 -5.69 12.98 -17.53
C PHE A 53 -4.19 12.90 -17.78
N PHE A 54 -3.40 12.96 -16.73
CA PHE A 54 -1.95 12.97 -16.75
C PHE A 54 -1.41 11.79 -15.97
N ASP A 55 -0.88 10.80 -16.67
CA ASP A 55 -0.33 9.58 -16.11
C ASP A 55 1.19 9.72 -15.93
N GLU A 56 1.72 9.35 -14.75
CA GLU A 56 3.12 9.49 -14.37
C GLU A 56 3.65 10.93 -14.49
N VAL A 57 2.84 11.91 -14.08
CA VAL A 57 3.10 13.36 -14.26
C VAL A 57 4.42 13.83 -13.66
N GLN A 58 4.93 13.15 -12.61
CA GLN A 58 6.21 13.47 -11.96
C GLN A 58 7.43 13.30 -12.88
N ARG A 59 7.26 12.77 -14.08
CA ARG A 59 8.32 12.73 -15.10
C ARG A 59 8.55 14.07 -15.76
N VAL A 60 7.61 15.01 -15.65
CA VAL A 60 7.76 16.37 -16.15
C VAL A 60 8.38 17.25 -15.06
N PRO A 61 9.57 17.83 -15.24
CA PRO A 61 10.13 18.76 -14.27
C PRO A 61 9.22 19.96 -14.04
N ASN A 62 8.98 20.33 -12.77
CA ASN A 62 8.12 21.44 -12.35
C ASN A 62 6.68 21.36 -12.92
N TRP A 63 6.15 20.13 -12.98
CA TRP A 63 4.79 19.85 -13.49
C TRP A 63 3.70 20.59 -12.71
N GLU A 64 3.95 20.89 -11.43
CA GLU A 64 3.03 21.55 -10.51
C GLU A 64 2.67 22.95 -10.99
N ASP A 65 3.64 23.68 -11.56
CA ASP A 65 3.41 25.03 -12.10
C ASP A 65 2.44 24.98 -13.27
N ALA A 66 2.58 23.98 -14.16
CA ALA A 66 1.66 23.77 -15.26
C ALA A 66 0.26 23.39 -14.77
N ILE A 67 0.12 22.45 -13.84
CA ILE A 67 -1.17 22.05 -13.25
C ILE A 67 -1.89 23.23 -12.58
N ASN A 68 -1.16 24.04 -11.81
CA ASN A 68 -1.75 25.23 -11.20
C ASN A 68 -2.21 26.24 -12.24
N SER A 69 -1.45 26.43 -13.32
CA SER A 69 -1.84 27.31 -14.42
C SER A 69 -3.08 26.80 -15.15
N PHE A 70 -3.21 25.50 -15.43
CA PHE A 70 -4.42 24.94 -16.04
C PHE A 70 -5.67 25.22 -15.21
N ARG A 71 -5.58 25.12 -13.89
CA ARG A 71 -6.70 25.39 -12.97
C ARG A 71 -7.15 26.86 -12.99
N VAL A 72 -6.23 27.78 -13.25
CA VAL A 72 -6.49 29.22 -13.29
C VAL A 72 -7.01 29.64 -14.67
N ASP A 73 -6.41 29.09 -15.72
CA ASP A 73 -6.60 29.58 -17.08
C ASP A 73 -7.75 28.88 -17.82
N PHE A 74 -8.11 27.65 -17.42
CA PHE A 74 -9.05 26.81 -18.16
C PHE A 74 -10.21 26.30 -17.31
N ASN A 75 -11.37 26.11 -17.94
CA ASN A 75 -12.48 25.37 -17.34
C ASN A 75 -12.22 23.87 -17.47
N CYS A 76 -11.56 23.25 -16.45
CA CYS A 76 -11.17 21.85 -16.53
C CYS A 76 -11.23 21.12 -15.20
N ASP A 77 -11.40 19.80 -15.28
CA ASP A 77 -11.12 18.84 -14.21
C ASP A 77 -9.80 18.14 -14.53
N ILE A 78 -8.93 17.99 -13.52
CA ILE A 78 -7.58 17.47 -13.72
C ILE A 78 -7.41 16.21 -12.87
N TYR A 79 -6.99 15.13 -13.50
CA TYR A 79 -6.69 13.85 -12.89
C TYR A 79 -5.22 13.54 -13.12
N VAL A 80 -4.47 13.40 -12.05
CA VAL A 80 -3.04 13.09 -12.11
C VAL A 80 -2.76 11.77 -11.42
N THR A 81 -1.86 10.98 -11.97
CA THR A 81 -1.31 9.80 -11.30
C THR A 81 0.18 9.91 -11.12
N GLY A 82 0.67 9.18 -10.17
CA GLY A 82 2.08 8.97 -9.94
C GLY A 82 2.32 7.82 -8.99
N SER A 83 3.41 7.12 -9.18
CA SER A 83 3.73 5.86 -8.52
C SER A 83 4.35 6.00 -7.13
N ASN A 84 4.34 7.20 -6.50
CA ASN A 84 4.98 7.36 -5.19
C ASN A 84 4.38 8.44 -4.27
N ALA A 85 4.64 8.28 -2.95
CA ALA A 85 4.26 9.22 -1.90
C ALA A 85 4.90 10.62 -2.06
N TYR A 86 5.95 10.76 -2.86
CA TYR A 86 6.64 12.03 -3.07
C TYR A 86 5.79 13.07 -3.79
N MET A 87 4.84 12.65 -4.63
CA MET A 87 3.88 13.58 -5.25
C MET A 87 3.07 14.36 -4.20
N LEU A 88 3.03 13.82 -2.96
CA LEU A 88 2.30 14.36 -1.83
C LEU A 88 3.23 14.76 -0.67
N SER A 89 4.56 14.72 -0.90
CA SER A 89 5.54 15.19 0.09
C SER A 89 5.33 16.67 0.40
N SER A 90 5.82 17.12 1.57
CA SER A 90 5.57 18.45 2.14
C SER A 90 5.85 19.62 1.19
N GLU A 91 6.73 19.46 0.21
CA GLU A 91 7.04 20.51 -0.77
C GLU A 91 5.92 20.67 -1.80
N TYR A 92 5.40 19.56 -2.35
CA TYR A 92 4.31 19.57 -3.35
C TYR A 92 2.92 19.63 -2.73
N ALA A 93 2.75 19.04 -1.54
CA ALA A 93 1.53 19.17 -0.75
C ALA A 93 1.19 20.64 -0.46
N THR A 94 2.20 21.50 -0.34
CA THR A 94 2.00 22.95 -0.13
C THR A 94 1.37 23.61 -1.37
N TYR A 95 1.78 23.23 -2.58
CA TYR A 95 1.22 23.77 -3.82
C TYR A 95 -0.20 23.25 -4.11
N LEU A 96 -0.49 22.00 -3.78
CA LEU A 96 -1.77 21.34 -4.04
C LEU A 96 -2.69 21.29 -2.81
N SER A 97 -2.20 21.65 -1.63
CA SER A 97 -2.94 21.56 -0.35
C SER A 97 -4.28 22.29 -0.41
N GLY A 98 -5.34 21.59 0.00
CA GLY A 98 -6.72 22.10 -0.03
C GLY A 98 -7.32 22.26 -1.43
N ARG A 99 -6.64 21.78 -2.49
CA ARG A 99 -7.02 21.97 -3.89
C ARG A 99 -7.13 20.66 -4.68
N CYS A 100 -6.83 19.55 -4.08
CA CYS A 100 -6.96 18.21 -4.66
C CYS A 100 -7.57 17.23 -3.68
N VAL A 101 -8.13 16.17 -4.21
CA VAL A 101 -8.57 14.99 -3.47
C VAL A 101 -7.60 13.86 -3.80
N GLU A 102 -7.00 13.30 -2.77
CA GLU A 102 -6.13 12.13 -2.92
C GLU A 102 -6.94 10.85 -2.92
N ILE A 103 -6.69 9.98 -3.91
CA ILE A 103 -7.24 8.62 -3.96
C ILE A 103 -6.07 7.64 -3.88
N LYS A 104 -5.92 6.97 -2.74
CA LYS A 104 -4.90 5.94 -2.53
C LYS A 104 -5.36 4.62 -3.13
N MET A 105 -4.60 4.13 -4.12
CA MET A 105 -4.84 2.81 -4.71
C MET A 105 -4.01 1.77 -3.97
N LEU A 106 -4.68 0.80 -3.38
CA LEU A 106 -4.07 -0.35 -2.70
C LEU A 106 -4.22 -1.61 -3.57
N PRO A 107 -3.40 -2.65 -3.37
CA PRO A 107 -3.67 -3.97 -3.94
C PRO A 107 -5.09 -4.44 -3.60
N LEU A 108 -5.62 -5.41 -4.33
CA LEU A 108 -6.99 -5.91 -4.11
C LEU A 108 -7.19 -6.35 -2.66
N SER A 109 -8.32 -5.96 -2.07
CA SER A 109 -8.84 -6.58 -0.85
C SER A 109 -9.30 -8.01 -1.14
N PHE A 110 -9.56 -8.79 -0.09
CA PHE A 110 -10.13 -10.11 -0.28
C PHE A 110 -11.49 -10.06 -1.01
N SER A 111 -12.33 -9.07 -0.72
CA SER A 111 -13.59 -8.87 -1.43
C SER A 111 -13.40 -8.52 -2.91
N GLU A 112 -12.45 -7.66 -3.22
CA GLU A 112 -12.10 -7.33 -4.60
C GLU A 112 -11.45 -8.50 -5.33
N PHE A 113 -10.62 -9.30 -4.63
CA PHE A 113 -10.05 -10.53 -5.13
C PHE A 113 -11.14 -11.52 -5.56
N LEU A 114 -12.16 -11.73 -4.72
CA LEU A 114 -13.31 -12.57 -5.08
C LEU A 114 -13.97 -12.09 -6.38
N THR A 115 -14.20 -10.78 -6.51
CA THR A 115 -14.79 -10.20 -7.72
C THR A 115 -13.89 -10.35 -8.95
N PHE A 116 -12.56 -10.16 -8.80
CA PHE A 116 -11.59 -10.29 -9.89
C PHE A 116 -11.45 -11.72 -10.43
N TYR A 117 -11.73 -12.70 -9.59
CA TYR A 117 -11.70 -14.12 -9.96
C TYR A 117 -13.10 -14.68 -10.23
N ASP A 118 -14.10 -13.81 -10.41
CA ASP A 118 -15.50 -14.18 -10.70
C ASP A 118 -16.12 -15.13 -9.66
N PHE A 119 -15.71 -15.00 -8.40
CA PHE A 119 -16.35 -15.72 -7.30
C PHE A 119 -17.61 -15.02 -6.84
N GLU A 120 -18.71 -15.75 -6.79
CA GLU A 120 -19.96 -15.34 -6.13
C GLU A 120 -20.11 -15.99 -4.75
N ILE A 121 -20.35 -15.19 -3.70
CA ILE A 121 -20.68 -15.72 -2.38
C ILE A 121 -22.16 -16.02 -2.29
N LYS A 122 -22.50 -17.30 -2.05
CA LYS A 122 -23.91 -17.75 -1.87
C LYS A 122 -24.08 -18.41 -0.51
N GLU A 123 -25.26 -18.22 0.08
CA GLU A 123 -25.67 -18.96 1.27
C GLU A 123 -26.24 -20.33 0.87
N THR A 124 -25.63 -21.38 1.39
CA THR A 124 -26.04 -22.75 1.17
C THR A 124 -26.58 -23.36 2.49
N LYS A 125 -27.55 -24.28 2.40
CA LYS A 125 -28.03 -25.00 3.57
C LYS A 125 -27.09 -26.15 3.91
N SER A 126 -26.58 -26.16 5.13
CA SER A 126 -25.81 -27.29 5.63
C SER A 126 -26.71 -28.53 5.85
N ALA A 127 -26.17 -29.73 5.63
CA ALA A 127 -26.86 -30.99 5.92
C ALA A 127 -27.26 -31.14 7.39
N LEU A 128 -26.63 -30.39 8.30
CA LEU A 128 -26.89 -30.37 9.75
C LEU A 128 -27.85 -29.26 10.19
N GLY A 129 -28.50 -28.54 9.23
CA GLY A 129 -29.55 -27.57 9.53
C GLY A 129 -29.09 -26.15 9.83
N GLY A 130 -27.95 -25.71 9.31
CA GLY A 130 -27.47 -24.31 9.38
C GLY A 130 -27.29 -23.68 8.00
N THR A 131 -27.14 -22.35 7.93
CA THR A 131 -26.72 -21.63 6.72
C THR A 131 -25.21 -21.51 6.70
N ARG A 132 -24.59 -21.77 5.55
CA ARG A 132 -23.16 -21.70 5.31
C ARG A 132 -22.89 -20.82 4.09
N LYS A 133 -21.92 -19.95 4.16
CA LYS A 133 -21.47 -19.15 3.01
C LYS A 133 -20.38 -19.90 2.27
N GLN A 134 -20.54 -20.04 0.95
CA GLN A 134 -19.56 -20.67 0.07
C GLN A 134 -19.31 -19.76 -1.13
N ALA A 135 -18.11 -19.85 -1.70
CA ALA A 135 -17.74 -19.17 -2.93
C ALA A 135 -17.99 -20.09 -4.12
N PHE A 136 -18.58 -19.56 -5.18
CA PHE A 136 -18.84 -20.27 -6.44
C PHE A 136 -18.06 -19.58 -7.56
N ASP A 137 -17.31 -20.33 -8.35
CA ASP A 137 -16.63 -19.81 -9.52
C ASP A 137 -17.55 -19.67 -10.74
N SER A 138 -17.05 -19.17 -11.86
CA SER A 138 -17.78 -18.99 -13.12
C SER A 138 -18.24 -20.32 -13.75
N ASN A 139 -17.67 -21.45 -13.37
CA ASN A 139 -18.05 -22.79 -13.84
C ASN A 139 -19.13 -23.40 -12.94
N GLY A 140 -19.46 -22.76 -11.81
CA GLY A 140 -20.42 -23.25 -10.82
C GLY A 140 -19.82 -24.24 -9.81
N GLU A 141 -18.50 -24.40 -9.79
CA GLU A 141 -17.83 -25.16 -8.73
C GLU A 141 -17.83 -24.36 -7.43
N HIS A 142 -17.91 -25.04 -6.32
CA HIS A 142 -18.00 -24.39 -5.02
C HIS A 142 -16.78 -24.68 -4.15
N TYR A 143 -16.38 -23.66 -3.40
CA TYR A 143 -15.22 -23.66 -2.51
C TYR A 143 -15.63 -23.13 -1.13
N GLU A 144 -14.95 -23.62 -0.10
CA GLU A 144 -15.03 -22.97 1.20
C GLU A 144 -14.39 -21.57 1.11
N ILE A 145 -14.99 -20.59 1.77
CA ILE A 145 -14.44 -19.22 1.80
C ILE A 145 -13.00 -19.23 2.32
N ARG A 146 -12.69 -20.14 3.27
CA ARG A 146 -11.34 -20.30 3.82
C ARG A 146 -10.35 -20.75 2.74
N GLU A 147 -10.71 -21.66 1.87
CA GLU A 147 -9.83 -22.13 0.78
C GLU A 147 -9.49 -20.98 -0.19
N VAL A 148 -10.47 -20.15 -0.52
CA VAL A 148 -10.24 -18.97 -1.37
C VAL A 148 -9.43 -17.91 -0.63
N PHE A 149 -9.64 -17.75 0.68
CA PHE A 149 -8.83 -16.86 1.51
C PHE A 149 -7.37 -17.33 1.62
N ASP A 150 -7.15 -18.63 1.76
CA ASP A 150 -5.80 -19.23 1.76
C ASP A 150 -5.07 -18.97 0.42
N ALA A 151 -5.79 -18.98 -0.71
CA ALA A 151 -5.25 -18.59 -2.00
C ALA A 151 -4.88 -17.09 -2.01
N TYR A 152 -5.74 -16.21 -1.50
CA TYR A 152 -5.46 -14.78 -1.35
C TYR A 152 -4.22 -14.53 -0.48
N VAL A 153 -4.09 -15.22 0.65
CA VAL A 153 -2.91 -15.15 1.52
C VAL A 153 -1.65 -15.64 0.81
N ARG A 154 -1.77 -16.64 -0.05
CA ARG A 154 -0.64 -17.20 -0.80
C ARG A 154 -0.16 -16.29 -1.92
N PHE A 155 -1.09 -15.80 -2.73
CA PHE A 155 -0.79 -15.11 -3.98
C PHE A 155 -0.81 -13.58 -3.85
N GLY A 156 -1.45 -13.05 -2.82
CA GLY A 156 -1.62 -11.61 -2.59
C GLY A 156 -2.76 -11.01 -3.41
N GLY A 157 -2.83 -9.69 -3.38
CA GLY A 157 -3.86 -8.88 -4.03
C GLY A 157 -3.36 -8.06 -5.23
N MET A 158 -2.18 -8.36 -5.79
CA MET A 158 -1.72 -7.68 -7.00
C MET A 158 -2.62 -8.04 -8.19
N PRO A 159 -3.27 -7.07 -8.88
CA PRO A 159 -4.26 -7.38 -9.92
C PRO A 159 -3.74 -8.27 -11.04
N GLY A 160 -2.46 -8.10 -11.43
CA GLY A 160 -1.85 -8.92 -12.48
C GLY A 160 -1.76 -10.43 -12.16
N ILE A 161 -1.92 -10.82 -10.88
CA ILE A 161 -1.98 -12.25 -10.52
C ILE A 161 -3.22 -12.91 -11.12
N ALA A 162 -4.34 -12.18 -11.28
CA ALA A 162 -5.54 -12.71 -11.91
C ALA A 162 -5.29 -13.15 -13.36
N ASP A 163 -4.42 -12.45 -14.09
CA ASP A 163 -4.09 -12.76 -15.48
C ASP A 163 -3.36 -14.10 -15.65
N VAL A 164 -2.72 -14.59 -14.59
CA VAL A 164 -1.98 -15.85 -14.57
C VAL A 164 -2.72 -17.00 -13.88
N GLY A 165 -3.94 -16.76 -13.37
CA GLY A 165 -4.89 -17.78 -12.96
C GLY A 165 -4.52 -18.58 -11.70
N LEU A 166 -3.84 -17.96 -10.71
CA LEU A 166 -3.38 -18.62 -9.47
C LEU A 166 -2.38 -19.77 -9.69
N ASP A 167 -1.69 -19.78 -10.84
CA ASP A 167 -0.58 -20.67 -11.11
C ASP A 167 0.65 -20.20 -10.32
N GLN A 168 1.18 -21.06 -9.46
CA GLN A 168 2.24 -20.69 -8.53
C GLN A 168 3.53 -20.25 -9.23
N GLU A 169 3.95 -20.94 -10.31
CA GLU A 169 5.18 -20.59 -11.01
C GLU A 169 5.04 -19.27 -11.75
N LYS A 170 3.92 -19.07 -12.44
CA LYS A 170 3.65 -17.81 -13.15
C LYS A 170 3.45 -16.64 -12.19
N ALA A 171 2.78 -16.87 -11.06
CA ALA A 171 2.62 -15.84 -10.02
C ALA A 171 3.98 -15.39 -9.45
N LEU A 172 4.90 -16.31 -9.18
CA LEU A 172 6.25 -15.98 -8.72
C LEU A 172 7.04 -15.16 -9.75
N ILE A 173 6.96 -15.50 -11.04
CA ILE A 173 7.60 -14.72 -12.12
C ILE A 173 7.01 -13.31 -12.19
N LEU A 174 5.69 -13.18 -12.07
CA LEU A 174 5.03 -11.88 -12.08
C LEU A 174 5.44 -11.02 -10.87
N LEU A 175 5.43 -11.61 -9.67
CA LEU A 175 5.83 -10.93 -8.43
C LEU A 175 7.31 -10.53 -8.47
N GLU A 176 8.19 -11.34 -9.07
CA GLU A 176 9.58 -10.98 -9.34
C GLU A 176 9.68 -9.77 -10.26
N GLY A 177 8.88 -9.74 -11.32
CA GLY A 177 8.80 -8.59 -12.24
C GLY A 177 8.33 -7.31 -11.53
N ILE A 178 7.28 -7.40 -10.70
CA ILE A 178 6.78 -6.28 -9.90
C ILE A 178 7.85 -5.80 -8.91
N TYR A 179 8.43 -6.72 -8.13
CA TYR A 179 9.50 -6.41 -7.20
C TYR A 179 10.68 -5.72 -7.87
N SER A 180 11.16 -6.26 -8.98
CA SER A 180 12.29 -5.70 -9.74
C SER A 180 11.96 -4.30 -10.26
N THR A 181 10.75 -4.08 -10.78
CA THR A 181 10.31 -2.77 -11.26
C THR A 181 10.28 -1.75 -10.13
N VAL A 182 9.65 -2.05 -9.00
CA VAL A 182 9.58 -1.14 -7.84
C VAL A 182 10.99 -0.84 -7.30
N ILE A 183 11.82 -1.87 -7.10
CA ILE A 183 13.14 -1.69 -6.51
C ILE A 183 14.12 -1.02 -7.47
N MET A 184 14.19 -1.47 -8.73
CA MET A 184 15.20 -0.97 -9.68
C MET A 184 14.79 0.38 -10.26
N ARG A 185 13.53 0.52 -10.65
CA ARG A 185 13.04 1.72 -11.34
C ARG A 185 12.60 2.79 -10.36
N ASP A 186 11.71 2.44 -9.43
CA ASP A 186 11.08 3.45 -8.57
C ASP A 186 11.97 3.89 -7.42
N ILE A 187 12.89 3.07 -6.97
CA ILE A 187 13.79 3.42 -5.87
C ILE A 187 15.17 3.83 -6.42
N LEU A 188 15.87 2.96 -7.16
CA LEU A 188 17.27 3.23 -7.53
C LEU A 188 17.42 4.27 -8.65
N GLU A 189 16.60 4.22 -9.71
CA GLU A 189 16.69 5.21 -10.80
C GLU A 189 16.27 6.60 -10.33
N ARG A 190 15.21 6.67 -9.52
CA ARG A 190 14.69 7.93 -8.99
C ARG A 190 15.69 8.65 -8.09
N GLU A 191 16.39 7.93 -7.21
CA GLU A 191 17.47 8.48 -6.38
C GLU A 191 18.61 9.05 -7.24
N ASN A 192 18.91 8.43 -8.38
CA ASN A 192 19.89 8.93 -9.32
C ASN A 192 19.44 10.24 -10.01
N LEU A 193 18.17 10.34 -10.40
CA LEU A 193 17.60 11.52 -11.05
C LEU A 193 17.58 12.76 -10.14
N ARG A 194 17.40 12.58 -8.84
CA ARG A 194 17.39 13.67 -7.85
C ARG A 194 18.78 14.18 -7.47
N GLY A 195 19.86 13.55 -7.95
CA GLY A 195 21.21 13.87 -7.54
C GLY A 195 21.53 13.55 -6.07
N GLN A 196 20.58 13.01 -5.34
CA GLN A 196 20.71 12.55 -3.95
C GLN A 196 20.93 11.05 -3.97
N LYS A 197 22.17 10.60 -4.02
CA LYS A 197 22.48 9.16 -3.90
C LYS A 197 22.30 8.67 -2.46
N ARG A 198 21.06 8.61 -1.98
CA ARG A 198 20.74 8.06 -0.66
C ARG A 198 21.06 6.56 -0.61
N ILE A 199 20.73 5.83 -1.69
CA ILE A 199 20.93 4.39 -1.80
C ILE A 199 22.15 4.12 -2.66
N THR A 200 23.24 3.69 -2.02
CA THR A 200 24.53 3.41 -2.66
C THR A 200 24.88 1.92 -2.71
N ASP A 201 24.14 1.10 -1.95
CA ASP A 201 24.39 -0.34 -1.80
C ASP A 201 23.09 -1.14 -2.01
N PRO A 202 22.86 -1.65 -3.24
CA PRO A 202 21.67 -2.46 -3.54
C PRO A 202 21.58 -3.77 -2.73
N ILE A 203 22.73 -4.31 -2.29
CA ILE A 203 22.76 -5.53 -1.47
C ILE A 203 22.20 -5.21 -0.09
N LEU A 204 22.64 -4.11 0.52
CA LEU A 204 22.09 -3.64 1.79
C LEU A 204 20.58 -3.35 1.68
N LEU A 205 20.13 -2.71 0.59
CA LEU A 205 18.70 -2.49 0.35
C LEU A 205 17.92 -3.79 0.36
N LYS A 206 18.39 -4.80 -0.41
CA LYS A 206 17.74 -6.12 -0.44
C LYS A 206 17.70 -6.77 0.94
N LYS A 207 18.76 -6.67 1.75
CA LYS A 207 18.80 -7.21 3.11
C LYS A 207 17.79 -6.51 4.03
N ILE A 208 17.68 -5.18 3.95
CA ILE A 208 16.68 -4.40 4.71
C ILE A 208 15.26 -4.80 4.30
N ILE A 209 14.98 -4.96 3.01
CA ILE A 209 13.69 -5.41 2.50
C ILE A 209 13.33 -6.78 3.07
N THR A 210 14.25 -7.74 2.96
CA THR A 210 14.04 -9.11 3.47
C THR A 210 13.81 -9.11 4.98
N PHE A 211 14.58 -8.31 5.73
CA PHE A 211 14.42 -8.15 7.17
C PHE A 211 13.05 -7.57 7.54
N LEU A 212 12.62 -6.51 6.89
CA LEU A 212 11.31 -5.90 7.14
C LEU A 212 10.16 -6.84 6.78
N ALA A 213 10.27 -7.57 5.66
CA ALA A 213 9.28 -8.55 5.23
C ALA A 213 9.18 -9.73 6.22
N ASP A 214 10.29 -10.15 6.83
CA ASP A 214 10.33 -11.23 7.83
C ASP A 214 9.75 -10.78 9.19
N ASN A 215 9.80 -9.48 9.47
CA ASN A 215 9.38 -8.90 10.74
C ASN A 215 8.14 -8.00 10.64
N ILE A 216 7.26 -8.22 9.64
CA ILE A 216 5.99 -7.47 9.57
C ILE A 216 5.22 -7.63 10.88
N GLY A 217 4.51 -6.59 11.32
CA GLY A 217 3.74 -6.61 12.57
C GLY A 217 4.56 -6.62 13.85
N SER A 218 5.89 -6.77 13.78
CA SER A 218 6.78 -6.72 14.94
C SER A 218 7.20 -5.29 15.27
N SER A 219 7.29 -4.97 16.56
CA SER A 219 7.76 -3.65 17.02
C SER A 219 9.27 -3.51 16.82
N ILE A 220 9.70 -2.66 15.89
CA ILE A 220 11.09 -2.50 15.45
C ILE A 220 11.54 -1.04 15.59
N SER A 221 12.82 -0.83 15.93
CA SER A 221 13.49 0.45 15.78
C SER A 221 14.47 0.41 14.60
N VAL A 222 14.62 1.53 13.90
CA VAL A 222 15.59 1.63 12.78
C VAL A 222 17.02 1.31 13.23
N SER A 223 17.38 1.69 14.46
CA SER A 223 18.68 1.36 15.04
C SER A 223 18.87 -0.16 15.27
N SER A 224 17.80 -0.89 15.58
CA SER A 224 17.89 -2.35 15.76
C SER A 224 18.10 -3.09 14.44
N ILE A 225 17.59 -2.58 13.32
CA ILE A 225 17.75 -3.21 12.00
C ILE A 225 19.22 -3.38 11.65
N GLY A 226 20.01 -2.29 11.71
CA GLY A 226 21.42 -2.32 11.38
C GLY A 226 22.23 -3.29 12.26
N ASN A 227 21.95 -3.30 13.57
CA ASN A 227 22.61 -4.20 14.52
C ASN A 227 22.26 -5.67 14.25
N THR A 228 21.00 -5.99 13.99
CA THR A 228 20.57 -7.36 13.69
C THR A 228 21.21 -7.86 12.40
N LEU A 229 21.24 -7.06 11.33
CA LEU A 229 21.85 -7.43 10.05
C LEU A 229 23.37 -7.79 10.22
N VAL A 230 24.07 -7.11 11.12
CA VAL A 230 25.48 -7.42 11.41
C VAL A 230 25.60 -8.68 12.27
N ASN A 231 24.82 -8.77 13.35
CA ASN A 231 24.91 -9.89 14.30
C ASN A 231 24.56 -11.25 13.66
N GLU A 232 23.67 -11.23 12.67
CA GLU A 232 23.28 -12.43 11.92
C GLU A 232 24.21 -12.73 10.73
N GLY A 233 25.31 -11.96 10.55
CA GLY A 233 26.25 -12.17 9.45
C GLY A 233 25.68 -11.83 8.06
N LEU A 234 24.54 -11.17 8.00
CA LEU A 234 23.83 -10.88 6.75
C LEU A 234 24.52 -9.84 5.85
N LEU A 235 25.58 -9.18 6.35
CA LEU A 235 26.31 -8.14 5.64
C LEU A 235 27.68 -8.56 5.10
N GLU A 236 28.07 -9.83 5.20
CA GLU A 236 29.38 -10.32 4.75
C GLU A 236 29.64 -10.06 3.25
N ASP A 237 28.60 -10.11 2.43
CA ASP A 237 28.65 -9.85 0.97
C ASP A 237 28.50 -8.36 0.61
N SER A 238 28.26 -7.49 1.57
CA SER A 238 28.07 -6.04 1.29
C SER A 238 29.43 -5.37 1.08
N LYS A 239 29.47 -4.32 0.25
CA LYS A 239 30.66 -3.50 0.05
C LYS A 239 31.11 -2.75 1.29
N ARG A 240 30.31 -2.75 2.36
CA ARG A 240 30.58 -2.07 3.62
C ARG A 240 31.16 -3.03 4.66
N LYS A 241 32.29 -2.64 5.23
CA LYS A 241 32.83 -3.29 6.42
C LYS A 241 32.25 -2.57 7.67
N GLY A 242 31.46 -3.28 8.47
CA GLY A 242 30.91 -2.79 9.75
C GLY A 242 29.42 -2.46 9.72
N THR A 243 28.86 -2.10 10.87
CA THR A 243 27.46 -1.79 11.07
C THR A 243 27.05 -0.55 10.27
N PRO A 244 26.00 -0.58 9.43
CA PRO A 244 25.47 0.61 8.78
C PRO A 244 25.04 1.64 9.84
N SER A 245 25.30 2.91 9.59
CA SER A 245 24.81 3.96 10.48
C SER A 245 23.28 3.96 10.54
N THR A 246 22.69 4.34 11.66
CA THR A 246 21.23 4.49 11.80
C THR A 246 20.67 5.43 10.73
N HIS A 247 21.39 6.50 10.38
CA HIS A 247 21.00 7.40 9.29
C HIS A 247 20.95 6.69 7.93
N THR A 248 21.91 5.82 7.63
CA THR A 248 21.90 5.04 6.39
C THR A 248 20.69 4.11 6.34
N VAL A 249 20.43 3.36 7.42
CA VAL A 249 19.27 2.45 7.49
C VAL A 249 17.97 3.24 7.36
N GLN A 250 17.85 4.38 8.06
CA GLN A 250 16.69 5.26 7.96
C GLN A 250 16.44 5.72 6.51
N SER A 251 17.48 6.20 5.82
CA SER A 251 17.34 6.65 4.42
C SER A 251 16.84 5.53 3.49
N TYR A 252 17.24 4.28 3.74
CA TYR A 252 16.77 3.12 2.96
C TYR A 252 15.33 2.76 3.30
N VAL A 253 14.97 2.81 4.58
CA VAL A 253 13.58 2.61 5.02
C VAL A 253 12.67 3.70 4.45
N ASP A 254 13.08 4.97 4.53
CA ASP A 254 12.31 6.10 3.99
C ASP A 254 12.04 5.92 2.48
N ALA A 255 13.04 5.47 1.71
CA ALA A 255 12.85 5.20 0.29
C ALA A 255 11.84 4.06 0.01
N LEU A 256 11.79 3.05 0.86
CA LEU A 256 10.81 1.96 0.78
C LEU A 256 9.39 2.44 1.14
N LEU A 257 9.26 3.33 2.11
CA LEU A 257 7.98 3.96 2.48
C LEU A 257 7.50 4.91 1.37
N GLU A 258 8.41 5.72 0.80
CA GLU A 258 8.14 6.61 -0.33
C GLU A 258 7.68 5.84 -1.59
N ALA A 259 8.16 4.62 -1.80
CA ALA A 259 7.74 3.74 -2.88
C ALA A 259 6.46 2.95 -2.59
N TYR A 260 5.81 3.18 -1.46
CA TYR A 260 4.66 2.40 -0.99
C TYR A 260 4.91 0.89 -0.93
N PHE A 261 6.17 0.46 -0.79
CA PHE A 261 6.51 -0.95 -0.66
C PHE A 261 6.28 -1.46 0.76
N PHE A 262 6.56 -0.59 1.75
CA PHE A 262 6.19 -0.77 3.15
C PHE A 262 5.40 0.44 3.65
N TYR A 263 4.67 0.22 4.74
CA TYR A 263 3.91 1.22 5.48
C TYR A 263 4.31 1.15 6.94
N ASP A 264 4.61 2.28 7.55
CA ASP A 264 4.93 2.36 8.97
C ASP A 264 3.71 2.77 9.79
N ILE A 265 3.60 2.19 10.99
CA ILE A 265 2.56 2.55 11.94
C ILE A 265 3.19 3.02 13.23
N LYS A 266 2.75 4.18 13.69
CA LYS A 266 3.19 4.76 14.97
C LYS A 266 2.41 4.18 16.13
N ARG A 267 3.09 4.09 17.28
CA ARG A 267 2.47 3.68 18.53
C ARG A 267 1.83 4.86 19.23
N PHE A 268 0.65 4.65 19.78
CA PHE A 268 -0.10 5.64 20.54
C PHE A 268 -0.30 5.15 21.98
N ASP A 269 0.15 5.92 22.97
CA ASP A 269 -0.12 5.63 24.37
C ASP A 269 -1.57 6.04 24.71
N ILE A 270 -2.40 5.03 25.00
CA ILE A 270 -3.84 5.22 25.26
C ILE A 270 -4.06 6.02 26.53
N LYS A 271 -3.22 5.82 27.58
CA LYS A 271 -3.30 6.56 28.86
C LYS A 271 -2.68 7.95 28.77
N GLY A 272 -1.50 8.05 28.17
CA GLY A 272 -0.78 9.32 27.98
C GLY A 272 -1.40 10.20 26.90
N LYS A 273 -2.23 9.64 26.00
CA LYS A 273 -2.86 10.34 24.87
C LYS A 273 -1.84 11.01 23.95
N GLU A 274 -0.72 10.36 23.71
CA GLU A 274 0.37 10.86 22.88
C GLU A 274 0.99 9.78 21.97
N PHE A 275 1.54 10.21 20.83
CA PHE A 275 2.29 9.33 19.97
C PHE A 275 3.71 9.08 20.52
N LEU A 276 4.11 7.81 20.54
CA LEU A 276 5.44 7.41 20.97
C LEU A 276 6.43 7.56 19.82
N ARG A 277 7.61 8.09 20.13
CA ARG A 277 8.66 8.36 19.13
C ARG A 277 9.53 7.14 18.80
N THR A 278 9.50 6.13 19.64
CA THR A 278 10.35 4.94 19.52
C THR A 278 9.51 3.72 19.23
N LEU A 279 10.04 2.84 18.40
CA LEU A 279 9.40 1.61 17.95
C LEU A 279 8.11 1.86 17.15
N GLY A 280 8.09 1.34 15.96
CA GLY A 280 6.90 1.25 15.10
C GLY A 280 6.77 -0.17 14.58
N LYS A 281 5.67 -0.48 13.93
CA LYS A 281 5.53 -1.69 13.12
C LYS A 281 5.59 -1.31 11.65
N TYR A 282 6.06 -2.26 10.84
CA TYR A 282 6.05 -2.13 9.39
C TYR A 282 5.17 -3.20 8.80
N TYR A 283 4.37 -2.83 7.79
CA TYR A 283 3.55 -3.76 7.02
C TYR A 283 3.91 -3.66 5.54
N ILE A 284 3.96 -4.80 4.88
CA ILE A 284 4.27 -4.87 3.46
C ILE A 284 2.99 -4.65 2.65
N VAL A 285 3.09 -3.93 1.54
CA VAL A 285 1.94 -3.55 0.70
C VAL A 285 1.12 -4.75 0.22
N ASP A 286 1.77 -5.90 -0.01
CA ASP A 286 1.14 -7.10 -0.52
C ASP A 286 1.78 -8.37 0.05
N ILE A 287 0.94 -9.31 0.50
CA ILE A 287 1.42 -10.57 1.09
C ILE A 287 2.03 -11.50 0.03
N GLY A 288 1.58 -11.45 -1.21
CA GLY A 288 2.20 -12.21 -2.31
C GLY A 288 3.65 -11.80 -2.53
N LEU A 289 3.95 -10.49 -2.47
CA LEU A 289 5.34 -9.99 -2.52
C LEU A 289 6.17 -10.48 -1.32
N ARG A 290 5.57 -10.55 -0.12
CA ARG A 290 6.24 -11.14 1.04
C ARG A 290 6.58 -12.61 0.80
N ASN A 291 5.63 -13.38 0.29
CA ASN A 291 5.81 -14.80 0.00
C ASN A 291 6.84 -15.03 -1.11
N TYR A 292 6.92 -14.13 -2.11
CA TYR A 292 7.98 -14.14 -3.10
C TYR A 292 9.39 -13.97 -2.46
N LEU A 293 9.52 -13.04 -1.51
CA LEU A 293 10.79 -12.71 -0.86
C LEU A 293 11.29 -13.80 0.10
N LEU A 294 10.38 -14.44 0.83
CA LEU A 294 10.70 -15.31 1.99
C LEU A 294 10.35 -16.78 1.76
N GLY A 295 9.61 -17.09 0.69
CA GLY A 295 8.85 -18.33 0.57
C GLY A 295 7.58 -18.33 1.42
N PHE A 296 6.62 -19.15 1.04
CA PHE A 296 5.39 -19.33 1.81
C PHE A 296 5.68 -20.05 3.13
N ARG A 297 5.18 -19.49 4.25
CA ARG A 297 5.42 -20.00 5.61
C ARG A 297 4.10 -20.03 6.39
N ASP A 298 3.67 -21.20 6.82
CA ASP A 298 2.44 -21.38 7.61
C ASP A 298 2.55 -20.83 9.05
N ARG A 299 3.75 -20.61 9.55
CA ARG A 299 4.00 -20.25 10.97
C ARG A 299 3.74 -18.77 11.28
N ASP A 300 3.61 -17.91 10.27
CA ASP A 300 3.51 -16.46 10.42
C ASP A 300 2.07 -15.94 10.28
N SER A 301 1.07 -16.83 10.40
CA SER A 301 -0.35 -16.53 10.14
C SER A 301 -0.86 -15.31 10.90
N GLY A 302 -0.51 -15.13 12.16
CA GLY A 302 -0.93 -13.98 12.97
C GLY A 302 -0.46 -12.63 12.39
N HIS A 303 0.82 -12.49 12.06
CA HIS A 303 1.36 -11.26 11.47
C HIS A 303 0.85 -11.01 10.05
N VAL A 304 0.59 -12.07 9.29
CA VAL A 304 -0.03 -11.98 7.96
C VAL A 304 -1.46 -11.47 8.07
N LEU A 305 -2.25 -11.97 9.03
CA LEU A 305 -3.59 -11.47 9.30
C LEU A 305 -3.59 -10.01 9.77
N GLU A 306 -2.67 -9.62 10.67
CA GLU A 306 -2.50 -8.22 11.05
C GLU A 306 -2.23 -7.35 9.82
N ASN A 307 -1.34 -7.78 8.92
CA ASN A 307 -1.03 -7.05 7.69
C ASN A 307 -2.29 -6.86 6.81
N ILE A 308 -3.08 -7.90 6.62
CA ILE A 308 -4.31 -7.85 5.83
C ILE A 308 -5.35 -6.91 6.48
N VAL A 309 -5.55 -7.03 7.79
CA VAL A 309 -6.48 -6.16 8.55
C VAL A 309 -6.03 -4.70 8.49
N TYR A 310 -4.73 -4.42 8.61
CA TYR A 310 -4.19 -3.07 8.48
C TYR A 310 -4.61 -2.42 7.16
N PHE A 311 -4.37 -3.10 6.03
CA PHE A 311 -4.75 -2.56 4.73
C PHE A 311 -6.26 -2.45 4.53
N GLU A 312 -7.03 -3.33 5.12
CA GLU A 312 -8.49 -3.23 5.11
C GLU A 312 -8.97 -1.99 5.89
N LEU A 313 -8.36 -1.68 7.02
CA LEU A 313 -8.65 -0.46 7.79
C LEU A 313 -8.31 0.81 7.00
N LEU A 314 -7.14 0.85 6.34
CA LEU A 314 -6.75 1.95 5.46
C LEU A 314 -7.74 2.14 4.31
N ARG A 315 -8.17 1.02 3.68
CA ARG A 315 -9.14 1.04 2.56
C ARG A 315 -10.49 1.59 3.01
N ARG A 316 -10.89 1.31 4.23
CA ARG A 316 -12.10 1.88 4.85
C ARG A 316 -11.92 3.33 5.27
N GLY A 317 -10.76 3.94 5.07
CA GLY A 317 -10.47 5.33 5.38
C GLY A 317 -10.22 5.62 6.85
N PHE A 318 -9.76 4.64 7.62
CA PHE A 318 -9.32 4.87 9.00
C PHE A 318 -7.87 5.35 9.03
N ASP A 319 -7.60 6.28 9.94
CA ASP A 319 -6.25 6.51 10.44
C ASP A 319 -5.93 5.44 11.48
N VAL A 320 -4.82 4.74 11.30
CA VAL A 320 -4.47 3.55 12.10
C VAL A 320 -3.22 3.80 12.91
N SER A 321 -3.26 3.45 14.19
CA SER A 321 -2.11 3.43 15.08
C SER A 321 -2.09 2.17 15.94
N ILE A 322 -0.93 1.82 16.52
CA ILE A 322 -0.80 0.72 17.47
C ILE A 322 -1.13 1.23 18.85
N GLY A 323 -2.01 0.56 19.58
CA GLY A 323 -2.38 0.94 20.93
C GLY A 323 -1.40 0.41 21.96
N LYS A 324 -0.83 1.28 22.81
CA LYS A 324 -0.09 0.89 24.01
C LYS A 324 -0.92 1.22 25.25
N ILE A 325 -1.09 0.24 26.12
CA ILE A 325 -1.73 0.43 27.44
C ILE A 325 -0.93 -0.31 28.51
N ASP A 326 -0.25 0.43 29.39
CA ASP A 326 0.71 -0.11 30.36
C ASP A 326 1.79 -0.99 29.67
N ASN A 327 1.82 -2.28 30.00
CA ASN A 327 2.71 -3.28 29.40
C ASN A 327 2.02 -4.14 28.33
N ALA A 328 0.79 -3.78 27.92
CA ALA A 328 0.04 -4.48 26.90
C ALA A 328 -0.02 -3.66 25.61
N GLU A 329 -0.25 -4.34 24.50
CA GLU A 329 -0.39 -3.75 23.16
C GLU A 329 -1.77 -4.12 22.61
N VAL A 330 -2.43 -3.18 21.97
CA VAL A 330 -3.62 -3.41 21.13
C VAL A 330 -3.15 -3.27 19.70
N ASP A 331 -3.45 -4.26 18.87
CA ASP A 331 -2.90 -4.32 17.52
C ASP A 331 -3.24 -3.06 16.73
N PHE A 332 -4.52 -2.61 16.76
CA PHE A 332 -4.89 -1.39 16.09
C PHE A 332 -5.84 -0.51 16.90
N ILE A 333 -5.59 0.79 16.82
CA ILE A 333 -6.56 1.85 17.09
C ILE A 333 -6.91 2.45 15.74
N ALA A 334 -8.14 2.24 15.29
CA ALA A 334 -8.66 2.77 14.04
C ALA A 334 -9.54 3.98 14.32
N THR A 335 -9.23 5.14 13.72
CA THR A 335 -9.95 6.40 13.95
C THR A 335 -10.41 7.03 12.64
N LYS A 336 -11.63 7.55 12.65
CA LYS A 336 -12.19 8.48 11.66
C LYS A 336 -12.75 9.69 12.41
N VAL A 337 -13.31 10.68 11.69
CA VAL A 337 -13.83 11.92 12.28
C VAL A 337 -14.68 11.67 13.53
N ASP A 338 -15.66 10.76 13.46
CA ASP A 338 -16.62 10.51 14.55
C ASP A 338 -16.59 9.05 15.05
N GLU A 339 -15.59 8.26 14.64
CA GLU A 339 -15.52 6.83 14.92
C GLU A 339 -14.15 6.46 15.45
N LYS A 340 -14.11 5.64 16.50
CA LYS A 340 -12.89 5.06 17.05
C LYS A 340 -13.16 3.63 17.47
N GLN A 341 -12.27 2.74 17.08
CA GLN A 341 -12.32 1.32 17.37
C GLN A 341 -10.98 0.84 17.90
N TYR A 342 -11.00 -0.13 18.79
CA TYR A 342 -9.85 -0.89 19.26
C TYR A 342 -9.94 -2.31 18.72
N ILE A 343 -8.95 -2.74 17.99
CA ILE A 343 -8.99 -4.00 17.25
C ILE A 343 -7.82 -4.87 17.68
N GLN A 344 -8.13 -6.11 18.02
CA GLN A 344 -7.17 -7.18 18.27
C GLN A 344 -7.34 -8.22 17.18
N VAL A 345 -6.24 -8.72 16.62
CA VAL A 345 -6.25 -9.66 15.50
C VAL A 345 -5.75 -11.02 15.95
N THR A 346 -6.57 -12.04 15.79
CA THR A 346 -6.20 -13.42 16.13
C THR A 346 -6.81 -14.41 15.14
N GLU A 347 -6.14 -15.52 14.91
CA GLU A 347 -6.60 -16.57 14.02
C GLU A 347 -7.76 -17.39 14.64
N SER A 348 -7.74 -17.57 15.95
CA SER A 348 -8.75 -18.36 16.67
C SER A 348 -8.85 -17.94 18.13
N MET A 349 -10.06 -18.00 18.66
CA MET A 349 -10.40 -17.78 20.08
C MET A 349 -10.84 -19.06 20.78
N GLU A 350 -10.65 -20.23 20.18
CA GLU A 350 -11.06 -21.52 20.74
C GLU A 350 -10.28 -21.91 21.97
N ASN A 351 -8.96 -21.59 21.99
CA ASN A 351 -8.13 -21.83 23.15
C ASN A 351 -8.35 -20.74 24.21
N GLU A 352 -8.68 -21.15 25.43
CA GLU A 352 -8.99 -20.23 26.52
C GLU A 352 -7.83 -19.34 26.94
N ASP A 353 -6.59 -19.80 26.85
CA ASP A 353 -5.39 -19.00 27.17
C ASP A 353 -5.15 -17.95 26.08
N VAL A 354 -5.33 -18.30 24.80
CA VAL A 354 -5.31 -17.34 23.68
C VAL A 354 -6.40 -16.31 23.89
N ARG A 355 -7.63 -16.74 24.17
CA ARG A 355 -8.78 -15.85 24.41
C ARG A 355 -8.51 -14.84 25.52
N LYS A 356 -7.95 -15.30 26.65
CA LYS A 356 -7.60 -14.42 27.77
C LYS A 356 -6.51 -13.41 27.39
N ARG A 357 -5.50 -13.86 26.65
CA ARG A 357 -4.41 -13.01 26.18
C ARG A 357 -4.91 -11.90 25.25
N GLU A 358 -5.75 -12.24 24.28
CA GLU A 358 -6.27 -11.27 23.30
C GLU A 358 -7.27 -10.29 23.93
N LEU A 359 -8.09 -10.74 24.87
CA LEU A 359 -9.04 -9.89 25.60
C LEU A 359 -8.37 -8.94 26.60
N PHE A 360 -7.24 -9.31 27.17
CA PHE A 360 -6.59 -8.59 28.27
C PHE A 360 -6.27 -7.12 27.94
N PRO A 361 -5.66 -6.76 26.79
CA PRO A 361 -5.42 -5.36 26.46
C PRO A 361 -6.70 -4.56 26.35
N LEU A 362 -7.73 -5.12 25.71
CA LEU A 362 -9.02 -4.46 25.48
C LEU A 362 -9.79 -4.21 26.79
N GLN A 363 -9.71 -5.13 27.76
CA GLN A 363 -10.34 -4.99 29.06
C GLN A 363 -9.73 -3.88 29.90
N LYS A 364 -8.46 -3.51 29.68
CA LYS A 364 -7.79 -2.41 30.37
C LYS A 364 -8.22 -1.02 29.89
N ILE A 365 -8.86 -0.93 28.73
CA ILE A 365 -9.31 0.33 28.15
C ILE A 365 -10.61 0.74 28.81
N GLY A 366 -10.59 1.84 29.53
CA GLY A 366 -11.72 2.33 30.34
C GLY A 366 -12.71 3.23 29.58
N ASP A 367 -12.54 3.43 28.29
CA ASP A 367 -13.49 4.20 27.48
C ASP A 367 -14.57 3.30 26.84
N ASN A 368 -15.59 3.94 26.24
CA ASN A 368 -16.77 3.29 25.69
C ASN A 368 -16.70 3.05 24.17
N TYR A 369 -15.55 3.24 23.56
CA TYR A 369 -15.40 2.95 22.14
C TYR A 369 -15.45 1.43 21.87
N GLU A 370 -15.81 1.10 20.65
CA GLU A 370 -15.96 -0.29 20.21
C GLU A 370 -14.63 -1.05 20.33
N LYS A 371 -14.74 -2.30 20.78
CA LYS A 371 -13.61 -3.23 20.96
C LYS A 371 -13.93 -4.51 20.16
N ILE A 372 -13.08 -4.78 19.16
CA ILE A 372 -13.28 -5.85 18.16
C ILE A 372 -12.15 -6.87 18.29
N ILE A 373 -12.47 -8.16 18.14
CA ILE A 373 -11.50 -9.23 17.97
C ILE A 373 -11.86 -10.01 16.72
#